data_1876db5868376fc1e57d1ccf930c3a6f
#
_entry.id   1876db5868376fc1e57d1ccf930c3a6f
#
_cell.length_a   1.000
_cell.length_b   1.000
_cell.length_c   1.000
_cell.angle_alpha   90.00
_cell.angle_beta   90.00
_cell.angle_gamma   90.00
#
_symmetry.space_group_name_H-M   'P 1'
#
loop_
_entity.id
_entity.type
_entity.pdbx_description
1 polymer ?
#
loop_
_entity_poly.entity_id
_entity_poly.type
_entity_poly.pdbx_seq_one_letter_code
_entity_poly.pdbx_strand_id
1 'polypeptide(L)'
;IKLCESYNRQHGTDFRSVMPTSLYGINDNFHPENSHVIPALMQRFHQAKLENSPSVSVWGTGNAMREFLYVDDMAEACVFVLGLDQEKYTANTNAMLSHINIGTGIDVTTRELANTMREVVGFNGQLVFDKTKPDGAPRKLIDVTRLTKMGWKYKTHLEDGLTETY
;
A
#
# COMPACT_ATOMS: atom_id res chain seq x y z
N ILE A 1 -4.31 0.16 18.45
CA ILE A 1 -5.75 0.47 18.29
C ILE A 1 -6.45 0.28 19.65
N LYS A 2 -6.53 -0.92 20.22
CA LYS A 2 -7.32 -1.21 21.43
C LYS A 2 -6.87 -0.41 22.66
N LEU A 3 -5.58 -0.13 22.79
CA LEU A 3 -5.07 0.75 23.85
C LEU A 3 -5.62 2.18 23.71
N CYS A 4 -5.58 2.75 22.51
CA CYS A 4 -6.16 4.09 22.24
C CYS A 4 -7.65 4.14 22.56
N GLU A 5 -8.42 3.15 22.12
CA GLU A 5 -9.85 3.03 22.44
C GLU A 5 -10.11 2.96 23.96
N SER A 6 -9.26 2.24 24.70
CA SER A 6 -9.37 2.13 26.17
C SER A 6 -9.06 3.45 26.87
N TYR A 7 -8.00 4.14 26.45
CA TYR A 7 -7.66 5.47 26.99
C TYR A 7 -8.75 6.50 26.70
N ASN A 8 -9.29 6.50 25.48
CA ASN A 8 -10.38 7.42 25.13
C ASN A 8 -11.60 7.24 26.05
N ARG A 9 -11.98 5.98 26.32
CA ARG A 9 -13.12 5.70 27.23
C ARG A 9 -12.83 6.02 28.69
N GLN A 10 -11.61 5.72 29.14
CA GLN A 10 -11.25 5.87 30.54
C GLN A 10 -10.89 7.30 30.92
N HIS A 11 -10.26 8.05 30.02
CA HIS A 11 -9.66 9.35 30.31
C HIS A 11 -10.23 10.50 29.47
N GLY A 12 -11.18 10.22 28.56
CA GLY A 12 -11.75 11.26 27.70
C GLY A 12 -10.73 11.81 26.70
N THR A 13 -9.69 11.06 26.34
CA THR A 13 -8.71 11.46 25.33
C THR A 13 -9.25 11.31 23.92
N ASP A 14 -8.65 11.98 22.93
CA ASP A 14 -8.98 11.87 21.51
C ASP A 14 -7.82 11.22 20.73
N PHE A 15 -7.47 10.01 21.09
CA PHE A 15 -6.51 9.21 20.33
C PHE A 15 -7.17 8.58 19.11
N ARG A 16 -6.70 8.90 17.93
CA ARG A 16 -7.21 8.41 16.65
C ARG A 16 -6.23 7.41 16.05
N SER A 17 -6.69 6.18 15.83
CA SER A 17 -5.87 5.12 15.24
C SER A 17 -6.18 4.98 13.76
N VAL A 18 -5.15 4.86 12.96
CA VAL A 18 -5.25 4.57 11.52
C VAL A 18 -4.59 3.23 11.20
N MET A 19 -5.11 2.53 10.20
CA MET A 19 -4.54 1.27 9.72
C MET A 19 -4.34 1.34 8.20
N PRO A 20 -3.09 1.48 7.73
CA PRO A 20 -2.80 1.55 6.31
C PRO A 20 -2.83 0.19 5.63
N THR A 21 -3.05 0.20 4.32
CA THR A 21 -2.68 -0.89 3.42
C THR A 21 -1.17 -0.94 3.20
N SER A 22 -0.68 -1.71 2.21
CA SER A 22 0.75 -1.75 1.90
C SER A 22 1.22 -0.40 1.32
N LEU A 23 2.19 0.21 1.99
CA LEU A 23 2.76 1.50 1.58
C LEU A 23 3.97 1.31 0.67
N TYR A 24 4.20 2.29 -0.19
CA TYR A 24 5.39 2.40 -1.02
C TYR A 24 5.67 3.88 -1.34
N GLY A 25 6.87 4.21 -1.78
CA GLY A 25 7.23 5.57 -2.17
C GLY A 25 8.72 5.85 -2.12
N ILE A 26 9.06 7.12 -2.30
CA ILE A 26 10.44 7.62 -2.22
C ILE A 26 11.02 7.30 -0.84
N ASN A 27 12.30 6.93 -0.80
CA ASN A 27 13.03 6.50 0.40
C ASN A 27 12.55 5.17 1.02
N ASP A 28 11.83 4.33 0.28
CA ASP A 28 11.52 2.97 0.73
C ASP A 28 12.79 2.12 0.92
N ASN A 29 12.65 0.96 1.53
CA ASN A 29 13.75 0.03 1.72
C ASN A 29 13.98 -0.81 0.45
N PHE A 30 14.98 -0.48 -0.34
CA PHE A 30 15.36 -1.22 -1.57
C PHE A 30 16.38 -2.33 -1.33
N HIS A 31 16.52 -2.83 -0.09
CA HIS A 31 17.46 -3.91 0.21
C HIS A 31 17.06 -5.20 -0.55
N PRO A 32 18.01 -5.91 -1.20
CA PRO A 32 17.70 -7.04 -2.08
C PRO A 32 16.98 -8.21 -1.40
N GLU A 33 17.19 -8.40 -0.10
CA GLU A 33 16.65 -9.56 0.64
C GLU A 33 15.53 -9.19 1.64
N ASN A 34 15.50 -7.95 2.13
CA ASN A 34 14.65 -7.52 3.26
C ASN A 34 13.67 -6.42 2.88
N SER A 35 13.38 -6.24 1.61
CA SER A 35 12.43 -5.24 1.12
C SER A 35 11.04 -5.82 0.86
N HIS A 36 10.04 -4.95 0.88
CA HIS A 36 8.68 -5.28 0.46
C HIS A 36 8.59 -5.47 -1.06
N VAL A 37 7.43 -5.95 -1.54
CA VAL A 37 7.26 -6.39 -2.94
C VAL A 37 7.54 -5.30 -3.97
N ILE A 38 7.09 -4.05 -3.75
CA ILE A 38 7.33 -2.95 -4.70
C ILE A 38 8.81 -2.60 -4.80
N PRO A 39 9.51 -2.23 -3.72
CA PRO A 39 10.93 -1.91 -3.82
C PRO A 39 11.78 -3.11 -4.27
N ALA A 40 11.42 -4.35 -3.89
CA ALA A 40 12.11 -5.55 -4.37
C ALA A 40 11.97 -5.75 -5.88
N LEU A 41 10.77 -5.57 -6.43
CA LEU A 41 10.56 -5.66 -7.87
C LEU A 41 11.26 -4.52 -8.60
N MET A 42 11.14 -3.31 -8.13
CA MET A 42 11.77 -2.13 -8.74
C MET A 42 13.28 -2.31 -8.86
N GLN A 43 13.94 -2.75 -7.77
CA GLN A 43 15.37 -3.03 -7.78
C GLN A 43 15.72 -4.14 -8.79
N ARG A 44 14.96 -5.25 -8.81
CA ARG A 44 15.22 -6.36 -9.75
C ARG A 44 15.08 -5.92 -11.21
N PHE A 45 14.04 -5.16 -11.53
CA PHE A 45 13.83 -4.65 -12.88
C PHE A 45 14.93 -3.65 -13.27
N HIS A 46 15.32 -2.77 -12.36
CA HIS A 46 16.40 -1.82 -12.58
C HIS A 46 17.72 -2.54 -12.87
N GLN A 47 18.09 -3.49 -12.03
CA GLN A 47 19.33 -4.28 -12.21
C GLN A 47 19.28 -5.08 -13.53
N ALA A 48 18.19 -5.75 -13.82
CA ALA A 48 18.01 -6.49 -15.06
C ALA A 48 18.11 -5.61 -16.31
N LYS A 49 17.60 -4.37 -16.24
CA LYS A 49 17.75 -3.37 -17.30
C LYS A 49 19.22 -2.99 -17.52
N LEU A 50 19.97 -2.71 -16.44
CA LEU A 50 21.39 -2.37 -16.52
C LEU A 50 22.24 -3.50 -17.09
N GLU A 51 21.92 -4.74 -16.74
CA GLU A 51 22.64 -5.95 -17.19
C GLU A 51 22.19 -6.46 -18.55
N ASN A 52 21.17 -5.84 -19.18
CA ASN A 52 20.51 -6.35 -20.37
C ASN A 52 20.04 -7.82 -20.21
N SER A 53 19.55 -8.17 -19.02
CA SER A 53 19.08 -9.51 -18.73
C SER A 53 17.88 -9.88 -19.59
N PRO A 54 17.74 -11.15 -20.06
CA PRO A 54 16.63 -11.55 -20.93
C PRO A 54 15.29 -11.64 -20.17
N SER A 55 15.32 -11.76 -18.85
CA SER A 55 14.10 -11.92 -18.05
C SER A 55 14.28 -11.49 -16.59
N VAL A 56 13.14 -11.20 -15.95
CA VAL A 56 13.03 -10.99 -14.48
C VAL A 56 12.12 -12.05 -13.89
N SER A 57 12.57 -12.68 -12.80
CA SER A 57 11.76 -13.64 -12.05
C SER A 57 10.87 -12.92 -11.05
N VAL A 58 9.56 -13.22 -11.10
CA VAL A 58 8.53 -12.79 -10.16
C VAL A 58 8.04 -14.01 -9.37
N TRP A 59 8.05 -13.92 -8.05
CA TRP A 59 7.66 -15.05 -7.20
C TRP A 59 6.17 -15.34 -7.28
N GLY A 60 5.80 -16.64 -7.24
CA GLY A 60 4.44 -17.13 -7.24
C GLY A 60 3.83 -17.26 -8.63
N THR A 61 2.51 -17.39 -8.69
CA THR A 61 1.73 -17.52 -9.92
C THR A 61 1.43 -16.18 -10.59
N GLY A 62 1.58 -15.08 -9.84
CA GLY A 62 1.17 -13.75 -10.25
C GLY A 62 -0.30 -13.42 -10.00
N ASN A 63 -1.07 -14.32 -9.39
CA ASN A 63 -2.52 -14.16 -9.20
C ASN A 63 -2.89 -13.52 -7.84
N ALA A 64 -1.97 -13.50 -6.87
CA ALA A 64 -2.21 -12.90 -5.57
C ALA A 64 -2.51 -11.40 -5.72
N MET A 65 -3.59 -10.93 -5.08
CA MET A 65 -4.06 -9.56 -5.16
C MET A 65 -3.61 -8.74 -3.95
N ARG A 66 -3.14 -7.54 -4.20
CA ARG A 66 -2.64 -6.61 -3.18
C ARG A 66 -3.09 -5.19 -3.48
N GLU A 67 -3.39 -4.47 -2.42
CA GLU A 67 -3.65 -3.05 -2.44
C GLU A 67 -2.39 -2.29 -2.04
N PHE A 68 -2.11 -1.19 -2.73
CA PHE A 68 -0.96 -0.32 -2.48
C PHE A 68 -1.40 1.13 -2.35
N LEU A 69 -0.75 1.87 -1.47
CA LEU A 69 -0.99 3.29 -1.27
C LEU A 69 0.35 4.03 -1.27
N TYR A 70 0.41 5.13 -2.01
CA TYR A 70 1.59 5.99 -2.03
C TYR A 70 1.80 6.67 -0.66
N VAL A 71 3.05 6.78 -0.23
CA VAL A 71 3.37 7.19 1.15
C VAL A 71 2.92 8.60 1.48
N ASP A 72 2.95 9.54 0.52
CA ASP A 72 2.50 10.91 0.74
C ASP A 72 0.97 10.99 0.89
N ASP A 73 0.21 10.17 0.16
CA ASP A 73 -1.24 10.04 0.37
C ASP A 73 -1.54 9.50 1.78
N MET A 74 -0.73 8.56 2.29
CA MET A 74 -0.86 8.10 3.68
C MET A 74 -0.58 9.23 4.68
N ALA A 75 0.46 10.02 4.46
CA ALA A 75 0.80 11.16 5.32
C ALA A 75 -0.33 12.20 5.32
N GLU A 76 -0.87 12.53 4.14
CA GLU A 76 -2.01 13.43 4.01
C GLU A 76 -3.26 12.88 4.72
N ALA A 77 -3.54 11.59 4.59
CA ALA A 77 -4.65 10.95 5.29
C ALA A 77 -4.51 11.02 6.82
N CYS A 78 -3.29 10.87 7.35
CA CYS A 78 -3.03 11.03 8.78
C CYS A 78 -3.36 12.45 9.25
N VAL A 79 -2.90 13.47 8.51
CA VAL A 79 -3.20 14.88 8.82
C VAL A 79 -4.69 15.16 8.70
N PHE A 80 -5.35 14.62 7.67
CA PHE A 80 -6.79 14.72 7.49
C PHE A 80 -7.56 14.11 8.68
N VAL A 81 -7.23 12.90 9.11
CA VAL A 81 -7.90 12.24 10.23
C VAL A 81 -7.64 12.99 11.54
N LEU A 82 -6.43 13.52 11.74
CA LEU A 82 -6.10 14.34 12.91
C LEU A 82 -6.92 15.64 12.95
N GLY A 83 -7.13 16.28 11.79
CA GLY A 83 -7.85 17.55 11.66
C GLY A 83 -9.39 17.44 11.61
N LEU A 84 -9.95 16.21 11.65
CA LEU A 84 -11.41 16.05 11.66
C LEU A 84 -12.02 16.60 12.95
N ASP A 85 -13.18 17.25 12.83
CA ASP A 85 -14.00 17.58 14.01
C ASP A 85 -14.39 16.30 14.74
N GLN A 86 -14.39 16.37 16.09
CA GLN A 86 -14.69 15.22 16.93
C GLN A 86 -16.09 14.65 16.63
N GLU A 87 -17.06 15.50 16.38
CA GLU A 87 -18.43 15.07 16.00
C GLU A 87 -18.42 14.23 14.71
N LYS A 88 -17.70 14.69 13.68
CA LYS A 88 -17.59 13.98 12.40
C LYS A 88 -16.87 12.65 12.56
N TYR A 89 -15.81 12.61 13.37
CA TYR A 89 -15.08 11.36 13.65
C TYR A 89 -15.96 10.36 14.40
N THR A 90 -16.64 10.78 15.48
CA THR A 90 -17.52 9.92 16.29
C THR A 90 -18.76 9.45 15.56
N ALA A 91 -19.34 10.24 14.66
CA ALA A 91 -20.45 9.86 13.82
C ALA A 91 -20.13 8.71 12.84
N ASN A 92 -18.84 8.51 12.51
CA ASN A 92 -18.36 7.46 11.59
C ASN A 92 -17.63 6.32 12.28
N THR A 93 -17.47 6.36 13.60
CA THR A 93 -16.79 5.35 14.42
C THR A 93 -17.66 4.94 15.60
N ASN A 94 -17.18 3.99 16.38
CA ASN A 94 -17.77 3.69 17.68
C ASN A 94 -16.66 3.38 18.72
N ALA A 95 -17.00 3.44 20.01
CA ALA A 95 -16.05 3.38 21.10
C ALA A 95 -15.20 2.10 21.15
N MET A 96 -15.66 1.01 20.52
CA MET A 96 -14.96 -0.29 20.47
C MET A 96 -14.41 -0.63 19.09
N LEU A 97 -14.61 0.27 18.10
CA LEU A 97 -14.15 0.09 16.72
C LEU A 97 -13.91 1.47 16.10
N SER A 98 -12.92 2.19 16.64
CA SER A 98 -12.66 3.60 16.29
C SER A 98 -11.56 3.79 15.23
N HIS A 99 -10.80 2.77 14.87
CA HIS A 99 -9.76 2.90 13.86
C HIS A 99 -10.32 3.19 12.46
N ILE A 100 -9.54 3.91 11.68
CA ILE A 100 -9.83 4.24 10.29
C ILE A 100 -8.84 3.50 9.39
N ASN A 101 -9.35 2.69 8.47
CA ASN A 101 -8.53 2.09 7.42
C ASN A 101 -8.16 3.16 6.38
N ILE A 102 -6.89 3.20 5.99
CA ILE A 102 -6.38 4.11 4.97
C ILE A 102 -5.83 3.31 3.80
N GLY A 103 -6.45 3.47 2.64
CA GLY A 103 -6.09 2.77 1.40
C GLY A 103 -6.78 3.37 0.20
N THR A 104 -6.61 2.73 -0.93
CA THR A 104 -7.24 3.11 -2.20
C THR A 104 -8.61 2.47 -2.39
N GLY A 105 -8.85 1.31 -1.75
CA GLY A 105 -10.00 0.44 -2.02
C GLY A 105 -9.88 -0.34 -3.34
N ILE A 106 -8.70 -0.29 -3.99
CA ILE A 106 -8.42 -0.96 -5.26
C ILE A 106 -7.21 -1.85 -5.09
N ASP A 107 -7.33 -3.11 -5.48
CA ASP A 107 -6.22 -4.05 -5.50
C ASP A 107 -5.85 -4.45 -6.94
N VAL A 108 -4.61 -4.85 -7.10
CA VAL A 108 -4.05 -5.34 -8.36
C VAL A 108 -3.42 -6.72 -8.14
N THR A 109 -3.39 -7.54 -9.17
CA THR A 109 -2.65 -8.80 -9.14
C THR A 109 -1.13 -8.52 -9.14
N THR A 110 -0.35 -9.45 -8.58
CA THR A 110 1.12 -9.37 -8.68
C THR A 110 1.60 -9.31 -10.14
N ARG A 111 0.84 -9.92 -11.06
CA ARG A 111 1.11 -9.86 -12.50
C ARG A 111 0.91 -8.46 -13.07
N GLU A 112 -0.19 -7.80 -12.75
CA GLU A 112 -0.46 -6.42 -13.16
C GLU A 112 0.61 -5.47 -12.60
N LEU A 113 0.91 -5.58 -11.30
CA LEU A 113 2.00 -4.82 -10.68
C LEU A 113 3.34 -5.00 -11.41
N ALA A 114 3.71 -6.26 -11.72
CA ALA A 114 4.96 -6.54 -12.41
C ALA A 114 4.99 -5.99 -13.85
N ASN A 115 3.85 -5.99 -14.56
CA ASN A 115 3.76 -5.37 -15.88
C ASN A 115 3.91 -3.85 -15.80
N THR A 116 3.17 -3.18 -14.89
CA THR A 116 3.31 -1.74 -14.68
C THR A 116 4.75 -1.37 -14.28
N MET A 117 5.37 -2.15 -13.38
CA MET A 117 6.76 -1.93 -12.99
C MET A 117 7.73 -2.08 -14.18
N ARG A 118 7.52 -3.08 -15.04
CA ARG A 118 8.31 -3.26 -16.27
C ARG A 118 8.24 -2.04 -17.18
N GLU A 119 7.06 -1.47 -17.34
CA GLU A 119 6.81 -0.27 -18.17
C GLU A 119 7.47 0.97 -17.55
N VAL A 120 7.25 1.22 -16.25
CA VAL A 120 7.85 2.34 -15.53
C VAL A 120 9.38 2.31 -15.57
N VAL A 121 9.98 1.15 -15.33
CA VAL A 121 11.44 0.98 -15.37
C VAL A 121 11.98 1.02 -16.80
N GLY A 122 11.16 0.71 -17.81
CA GLY A 122 11.57 0.56 -19.21
C GLY A 122 12.41 -0.70 -19.44
N PHE A 123 12.02 -1.82 -18.83
CA PHE A 123 12.66 -3.12 -19.03
C PHE A 123 12.01 -3.86 -20.19
N ASN A 124 12.81 -4.31 -21.17
CA ASN A 124 12.34 -4.94 -22.40
C ASN A 124 12.35 -6.48 -22.38
N GLY A 125 12.84 -7.11 -21.29
CA GLY A 125 12.91 -8.55 -21.16
C GLY A 125 11.56 -9.19 -20.77
N GLN A 126 11.58 -10.51 -20.60
CA GLN A 126 10.40 -11.30 -20.25
C GLN A 126 10.14 -11.36 -18.74
N LEU A 127 8.86 -11.50 -18.34
CA LEU A 127 8.47 -11.84 -16.99
C LEU A 127 8.34 -13.36 -16.85
N VAL A 128 9.05 -13.92 -15.89
CA VAL A 128 9.00 -15.36 -15.56
C VAL A 128 8.43 -15.52 -14.17
N PHE A 129 7.28 -16.20 -14.05
CA PHE A 129 6.64 -16.44 -12.76
C PHE A 129 7.16 -17.74 -12.14
N ASP A 130 7.87 -17.61 -11.01
CA ASP A 130 8.43 -18.76 -10.28
C ASP A 130 7.38 -19.37 -9.35
N LYS A 131 6.66 -20.35 -9.84
CA LYS A 131 5.62 -21.10 -9.11
C LYS A 131 6.16 -21.98 -7.98
N THR A 132 7.46 -22.14 -7.83
CA THR A 132 8.06 -22.84 -6.69
C THR A 132 8.03 -22.00 -5.42
N LYS A 133 7.82 -20.68 -5.56
CA LYS A 133 7.64 -19.73 -4.46
C LYS A 133 6.15 -19.55 -4.15
N PRO A 134 5.80 -19.39 -2.86
CA PRO A 134 4.40 -19.23 -2.47
C PRO A 134 3.83 -17.86 -2.89
N ASP A 135 2.54 -17.82 -3.23
CA ASP A 135 1.79 -16.58 -3.49
C ASP A 135 1.49 -15.78 -2.21
N GLY A 136 1.54 -16.43 -1.05
CA GLY A 136 1.02 -15.88 0.19
C GLY A 136 -0.52 -15.84 0.22
N ALA A 137 -1.12 -14.90 0.98
CA ALA A 137 -2.57 -14.77 1.04
C ALA A 137 -3.14 -14.41 -0.35
N PRO A 138 -4.25 -15.05 -0.79
CA PRO A 138 -4.84 -14.83 -2.13
C PRO A 138 -5.20 -13.37 -2.40
N ARG A 139 -5.75 -12.69 -1.39
CA ARG A 139 -6.17 -11.28 -1.49
C ARG A 139 -5.94 -10.54 -0.18
N LYS A 140 -5.47 -9.28 -0.27
CA LYS A 140 -5.42 -8.33 0.84
C LYS A 140 -5.96 -7.00 0.34
N LEU A 141 -7.17 -6.68 0.72
CA LEU A 141 -7.87 -5.43 0.44
C LEU A 141 -8.54 -4.95 1.72
N ILE A 142 -8.41 -3.67 2.04
CA ILE A 142 -9.06 -3.10 3.21
C ILE A 142 -10.35 -2.34 2.83
N ASP A 143 -11.29 -2.27 3.75
CA ASP A 143 -12.51 -1.47 3.57
C ASP A 143 -12.24 -0.01 3.94
N VAL A 144 -12.30 0.86 2.95
CA VAL A 144 -12.07 2.31 3.07
C VAL A 144 -13.37 3.13 3.17
N THR A 145 -14.51 2.49 3.31
CA THR A 145 -15.83 3.12 3.31
C THR A 145 -15.95 4.25 4.33
N ARG A 146 -15.41 4.08 5.54
CA ARG A 146 -15.42 5.12 6.58
C ARG A 146 -14.67 6.36 6.15
N LEU A 147 -13.45 6.20 5.68
CA LEU A 147 -12.59 7.30 5.25
C LEU A 147 -13.22 8.07 4.08
N THR A 148 -13.79 7.34 3.11
CA THR A 148 -14.50 7.94 1.97
C THR A 148 -15.73 8.73 2.41
N LYS A 149 -16.53 8.23 3.36
CA LYS A 149 -17.68 8.96 3.94
C LYS A 149 -17.25 10.23 4.68
N MET A 150 -16.06 10.23 5.27
CA MET A 150 -15.47 11.41 5.92
C MET A 150 -14.97 12.44 4.90
N GLY A 151 -14.87 12.09 3.60
CA GLY A 151 -14.54 13.00 2.51
C GLY A 151 -13.09 12.95 2.04
N TRP A 152 -12.29 11.97 2.47
CA TRP A 152 -10.93 11.79 1.96
C TRP A 152 -10.87 10.76 0.84
N LYS A 153 -10.00 11.00 -0.14
CA LYS A 153 -9.64 10.08 -1.22
C LYS A 153 -8.15 10.22 -1.51
N TYR A 154 -7.50 9.11 -1.87
CA TYR A 154 -6.15 9.13 -2.38
C TYR A 154 -6.06 9.92 -3.71
N LYS A 155 -4.89 10.44 -4.03
CA LYS A 155 -4.63 11.27 -5.22
C LYS A 155 -3.68 10.60 -6.20
N THR A 156 -2.73 9.82 -5.68
CA THR A 156 -1.65 9.23 -6.48
C THR A 156 -2.05 7.84 -6.97
N HIS A 157 -2.25 7.68 -8.27
CA HIS A 157 -2.49 6.37 -8.88
C HIS A 157 -1.22 5.53 -8.85
N LEU A 158 -1.37 4.19 -8.91
CA LEU A 158 -0.24 3.26 -8.74
C LEU A 158 0.89 3.53 -9.75
N GLU A 159 0.57 3.74 -11.02
CA GLU A 159 1.55 3.99 -12.08
C GLU A 159 2.32 5.30 -11.83
N ASP A 160 1.61 6.37 -11.45
CA ASP A 160 2.21 7.67 -11.15
C ASP A 160 3.16 7.57 -9.95
N GLY A 161 2.70 6.95 -8.86
CA GLY A 161 3.51 6.76 -7.67
C GLY A 161 4.72 5.85 -7.89
N LEU A 162 4.59 4.81 -8.73
CA LEU A 162 5.74 3.98 -9.14
C LEU A 162 6.75 4.78 -9.96
N THR A 163 6.27 5.67 -10.85
CA THR A 163 7.12 6.54 -11.65
C THR A 163 7.88 7.54 -10.80
N GLU A 164 7.23 8.14 -9.80
CA GLU A 164 7.89 9.04 -8.86
C GLU A 164 8.89 8.33 -7.93
N THR A 165 8.61 7.06 -7.62
CA THR A 165 9.49 6.25 -6.74
C THR A 165 10.75 5.77 -7.46
N TYR A 166 10.71 5.54 -8.76
CA TYR A 166 11.81 5.09 -9.62
C TYR A 166 12.72 6.23 -10.06
#